data_a7879eca36257f1636b6a78a84e93666
#
_entry.id   a7879eca36257f1636b6a78a84e93666
#
_cell.length_a   1.000
_cell.length_b   1.000
_cell.length_c   1.000
_cell.angle_alpha   90.00
_cell.angle_beta   90.00
_cell.angle_gamma   90.00
#
_symmetry.space_group_name_H-M   'P 1'
#
loop_
_entity.id
_entity.type
_entity.pdbx_description
1 polymer ?
#
loop_
_entity_poly.entity_id
_entity_poly.type
_entity_poly.pdbx_seq_one_letter_code
_entity_poly.pdbx_strand_id
1 'polypeptide(L)'
;MNVLSLNISIILSIFALCFLFCGVTLTGHAQSELQTTKYRNITIDLGNGLETNARLNLPVIGDGPYPGVLLVPGSGPIDMNETGGAVRIDNETGSLIYPPARPFFDITQYLSERGLAVLQYDKRGIGANFTILDSNIWGNTTVNDLENDAEKALEVLIQQPEVDSNSVTLVGHSEGTMYVTRVAINNPNIVDKIVLMGTLALGYYEEAYYQAVTLPILYAQQILDHNHNGFISVQEALEDRVFHSIPINLTQALTQNITTINGTVEQLNPQYNVDNDTFISINDELKPRLIDQLRSASIVTQDEKCGLKPCPIWLESQYTAIPNLDIISKVPFTTSILILSGKNDSQTPIQHAFLLQQKLTEVRHPDHALITYPDLGHLFYPSSQWITVAGGPMEPKVLEDLFGWLSDPVRDFKKFTILRQG
;
A
#
# COMPACT_ATOMS: atom_id res chain seq x y z
N MET A 1 29.92 55.72 8.85
CA MET A 1 28.59 55.52 9.46
C MET A 1 27.61 56.39 8.69
N ASN A 2 26.52 55.87 8.17
CA ASN A 2 25.44 56.46 7.40
C ASN A 2 25.43 56.20 5.87
N VAL A 3 25.28 54.90 5.50
CA VAL A 3 24.80 54.54 4.16
C VAL A 3 23.81 53.32 4.23
N LEU A 4 23.61 52.70 5.41
CA LEU A 4 22.73 51.52 5.54
C LEU A 4 21.31 51.83 6.05
N SER A 5 20.95 53.05 6.37
CA SER A 5 19.62 53.40 6.89
C SER A 5 18.63 53.94 5.86
N LEU A 6 19.05 54.15 4.61
CA LEU A 6 18.20 54.76 3.58
C LEU A 6 17.49 53.75 2.66
N ASN A 7 17.93 52.48 2.66
CA ASN A 7 17.36 51.46 1.76
C ASN A 7 16.21 50.64 2.37
N ILE A 8 16.02 50.71 3.68
CA ILE A 8 14.93 49.93 4.33
C ILE A 8 13.60 50.69 4.27
N SER A 9 13.62 52.04 4.28
CA SER A 9 12.39 52.84 4.20
C SER A 9 11.76 52.86 2.81
N ILE A 10 12.50 52.63 1.74
CA ILE A 10 11.97 52.62 0.37
C ILE A 10 11.34 51.27 0.05
N ILE A 11 11.84 50.16 0.62
CA ILE A 11 11.29 48.81 0.40
C ILE A 11 9.97 48.64 1.14
N LEU A 12 9.81 49.25 2.33
CA LEU A 12 8.56 49.23 3.08
C LEU A 12 7.45 50.10 2.45
N SER A 13 7.81 51.14 1.70
CA SER A 13 6.82 52.00 1.01
C SER A 13 6.28 51.38 -0.28
N ILE A 14 7.00 50.48 -0.92
CA ILE A 14 6.56 49.76 -2.12
C ILE A 14 5.60 48.61 -1.74
N PHE A 15 5.81 47.99 -0.58
CA PHE A 15 4.86 46.94 -0.09
C PHE A 15 3.54 47.53 0.42
N ALA A 16 3.52 48.76 0.92
CA ALA A 16 2.27 49.40 1.38
C ALA A 16 1.40 49.94 0.23
N LEU A 17 1.97 50.21 -0.95
CA LEU A 17 1.22 50.70 -2.12
C LEU A 17 0.58 49.60 -2.94
N CYS A 18 1.04 48.34 -2.83
CA CYS A 18 0.41 47.20 -3.49
C CYS A 18 -0.84 46.67 -2.79
N PHE A 19 -1.08 47.05 -1.54
CA PHE A 19 -2.28 46.63 -0.80
C PHE A 19 -3.49 47.59 -0.92
N LEU A 20 -3.33 48.73 -1.56
CA LEU A 20 -4.37 49.77 -1.68
C LEU A 20 -5.11 49.80 -3.03
N PHE A 21 -4.75 48.96 -4.00
CA PHE A 21 -5.41 48.91 -5.30
C PHE A 21 -5.95 47.54 -5.73
N CYS A 22 -6.05 46.56 -4.84
CA CYS A 22 -6.79 45.32 -5.08
C CYS A 22 -8.01 45.17 -4.14
N GLY A 23 -8.79 46.22 -4.05
CA GLY A 23 -10.16 46.17 -3.53
C GLY A 23 -11.14 45.73 -4.63
N VAL A 24 -10.80 44.73 -5.41
CA VAL A 24 -11.79 43.91 -6.12
C VAL A 24 -12.33 42.92 -5.09
N THR A 25 -13.46 43.25 -4.51
CA THR A 25 -14.33 42.24 -3.89
C THR A 25 -14.65 41.21 -4.99
N LEU A 26 -13.79 40.19 -5.12
CA LEU A 26 -14.19 38.92 -5.65
C LEU A 26 -15.25 38.40 -4.66
N THR A 27 -16.51 38.75 -4.91
CA THR A 27 -17.62 37.91 -4.51
C THR A 27 -17.40 36.59 -5.29
N GLY A 28 -16.46 35.80 -4.82
CA GLY A 28 -16.38 34.40 -5.17
C GLY A 28 -17.72 33.85 -4.73
N HIS A 29 -18.60 33.59 -5.69
CA HIS A 29 -19.59 32.55 -5.50
C HIS A 29 -18.75 31.33 -5.18
N ALA A 30 -18.67 30.96 -3.89
CA ALA A 30 -18.32 29.62 -3.52
C ALA A 30 -19.38 28.79 -4.24
N GLN A 31 -19.04 28.26 -5.42
CA GLN A 31 -19.74 27.12 -5.94
C GLN A 31 -19.61 26.10 -4.79
N SER A 32 -20.69 25.89 -4.05
CA SER A 32 -20.77 24.74 -3.17
C SER A 32 -20.57 23.57 -4.10
N GLU A 33 -19.37 22.97 -4.07
CA GLU A 33 -19.17 21.67 -4.69
C GLU A 33 -20.30 20.80 -4.16
N LEU A 34 -21.13 20.28 -5.06
CA LEU A 34 -22.18 19.36 -4.67
C LEU A 34 -21.50 18.22 -3.94
N GLN A 35 -21.76 18.12 -2.64
CA GLN A 35 -21.25 17.01 -1.85
C GLN A 35 -21.93 15.74 -2.40
N THR A 36 -21.15 14.88 -3.05
CA THR A 36 -21.62 13.67 -3.72
C THR A 36 -21.62 12.45 -2.80
N THR A 37 -20.94 12.55 -1.67
CA THR A 37 -20.87 11.51 -0.63
C THR A 37 -21.13 12.09 0.75
N LYS A 38 -21.64 11.27 1.66
CA LYS A 38 -21.76 11.55 3.10
C LYS A 38 -21.06 10.44 3.87
N TYR A 39 -20.59 10.70 5.07
CA TYR A 39 -19.97 9.69 5.90
C TYR A 39 -20.44 9.72 7.34
N ARG A 40 -20.33 8.59 8.02
CA ARG A 40 -20.56 8.42 9.45
C ARG A 40 -19.37 7.70 10.07
N ASN A 41 -18.80 8.26 11.14
CA ASN A 41 -17.79 7.56 11.93
C ASN A 41 -18.48 6.47 12.76
N ILE A 42 -17.82 5.33 12.84
CA ILE A 42 -18.28 4.14 13.55
C ILE A 42 -17.11 3.65 14.41
N THR A 43 -17.42 3.11 15.58
CA THR A 43 -16.46 2.35 16.37
C THR A 43 -16.74 0.87 16.19
N ILE A 44 -15.71 0.09 15.89
CA ILE A 44 -15.79 -1.37 15.80
C ILE A 44 -15.26 -1.96 17.10
N ASP A 45 -16.09 -2.75 17.79
CA ASP A 45 -15.66 -3.57 18.91
C ASP A 45 -14.91 -4.81 18.39
N LEU A 46 -13.61 -4.86 18.65
CA LEU A 46 -12.72 -5.96 18.27
C LEU A 46 -12.69 -7.09 19.32
N GLY A 47 -13.45 -6.92 20.41
CA GLY A 47 -13.49 -7.84 21.54
C GLY A 47 -12.47 -7.50 22.63
N ASN A 48 -12.67 -8.09 23.82
CA ASN A 48 -11.80 -7.91 24.98
C ASN A 48 -11.60 -6.46 25.43
N GLY A 49 -12.57 -5.56 25.12
CA GLY A 49 -12.49 -4.13 25.42
C GLY A 49 -11.59 -3.35 24.47
N LEU A 50 -11.19 -3.94 23.37
CA LEU A 50 -10.45 -3.28 22.29
C LEU A 50 -11.41 -2.76 21.23
N GLU A 51 -11.22 -1.50 20.84
CA GLU A 51 -12.01 -0.84 19.81
C GLU A 51 -11.11 -0.23 18.74
N THR A 52 -11.65 -0.08 17.53
CA THR A 52 -10.98 0.69 16.46
C THR A 52 -11.96 1.63 15.76
N ASN A 53 -11.39 2.69 15.16
CA ASN A 53 -12.18 3.64 14.39
C ASN A 53 -12.48 3.10 13.00
N ALA A 54 -13.67 3.38 12.52
CA ALA A 54 -14.10 3.09 11.17
C ALA A 54 -14.93 4.25 10.60
N ARG A 55 -15.09 4.25 9.30
CA ARG A 55 -15.94 5.22 8.59
C ARG A 55 -16.75 4.52 7.53
N LEU A 56 -18.08 4.68 7.64
CA LEU A 56 -19.01 4.28 6.60
C LEU A 56 -19.28 5.48 5.69
N ASN A 57 -18.90 5.33 4.42
CA ASN A 57 -19.14 6.33 3.39
C ASN A 57 -20.33 5.86 2.53
N LEU A 58 -21.23 6.81 2.26
CA LEU A 58 -22.53 6.55 1.64
C LEU A 58 -22.76 7.51 0.48
N PRO A 59 -23.52 7.11 -0.54
CA PRO A 59 -24.03 8.00 -1.56
C PRO A 59 -24.89 9.10 -0.93
N VAL A 60 -24.88 10.30 -1.51
CA VAL A 60 -25.84 11.35 -1.16
C VAL A 60 -27.17 11.14 -1.87
N ILE A 61 -27.15 10.55 -3.07
CA ILE A 61 -28.31 10.31 -3.91
C ILE A 61 -28.80 8.87 -3.74
N GLY A 62 -30.10 8.69 -3.60
CA GLY A 62 -30.76 7.40 -3.41
C GLY A 62 -31.05 7.11 -1.93
N ASP A 63 -31.93 6.16 -1.71
CA ASP A 63 -32.43 5.80 -0.37
C ASP A 63 -31.79 4.50 0.18
N GLY A 64 -31.01 3.78 -0.64
CA GLY A 64 -30.47 2.45 -0.28
C GLY A 64 -31.56 1.36 -0.20
N PRO A 65 -31.25 0.17 0.36
CA PRO A 65 -29.90 -0.23 0.76
C PRO A 65 -28.94 -0.32 -0.43
N TYR A 66 -27.68 0.02 -0.19
CA TYR A 66 -26.62 0.03 -1.22
C TYR A 66 -25.77 -1.24 -1.12
N PRO A 67 -25.21 -1.76 -2.24
CA PRO A 67 -24.17 -2.78 -2.16
C PRO A 67 -23.05 -2.36 -1.23
N GLY A 68 -22.65 -3.26 -0.31
CA GLY A 68 -21.63 -3.00 0.69
C GLY A 68 -20.23 -3.36 0.22
N VAL A 69 -19.25 -2.51 0.52
CA VAL A 69 -17.84 -2.75 0.27
C VAL A 69 -17.06 -2.57 1.56
N LEU A 70 -16.26 -3.56 1.95
CA LEU A 70 -15.30 -3.46 3.04
C LEU A 70 -13.89 -3.36 2.47
N LEU A 71 -13.14 -2.34 2.87
CA LEU A 71 -11.72 -2.19 2.52
C LEU A 71 -10.85 -2.74 3.65
N VAL A 72 -9.94 -3.66 3.31
CA VAL A 72 -9.03 -4.34 4.25
C VAL A 72 -7.59 -3.97 3.92
N PRO A 73 -6.89 -3.23 4.81
CA PRO A 73 -5.63 -2.58 4.51
C PRO A 73 -4.43 -3.55 4.46
N GLY A 74 -3.37 -3.09 3.78
CA GLY A 74 -2.08 -3.77 3.63
C GLY A 74 -1.24 -3.82 4.90
N SER A 75 0.04 -4.21 4.79
CA SER A 75 0.96 -4.39 5.91
C SER A 75 1.36 -3.07 6.59
N GLY A 76 1.81 -3.18 7.84
CA GLY A 76 2.27 -2.04 8.64
C GLY A 76 1.18 -1.35 9.46
N PRO A 77 1.55 -0.27 10.19
CA PRO A 77 0.63 0.50 11.03
C PRO A 77 -0.25 1.43 10.18
N ILE A 78 -1.16 0.85 9.42
CA ILE A 78 -1.95 1.51 8.39
C ILE A 78 -3.27 2.02 8.94
N ASP A 79 -3.61 3.28 8.61
CA ASP A 79 -4.91 3.88 8.89
C ASP A 79 -5.98 3.49 7.85
N MET A 80 -7.22 3.87 8.11
CA MET A 80 -8.37 3.53 7.26
C MET A 80 -8.27 4.04 5.81
N ASN A 81 -7.48 5.07 5.54
CA ASN A 81 -7.28 5.61 4.19
C ASN A 81 -6.13 4.92 3.46
N GLU A 82 -5.43 4.02 4.16
CA GLU A 82 -4.15 3.47 3.71
C GLU A 82 -3.16 4.59 3.40
N THR A 83 -3.15 5.62 4.28
CA THR A 83 -2.23 6.75 4.14
C THR A 83 -0.81 6.24 4.14
N GLY A 84 -0.03 6.57 3.12
CA GLY A 84 1.32 6.08 2.95
C GLY A 84 2.21 7.13 2.29
N GLY A 85 3.53 6.97 2.44
CA GLY A 85 4.49 7.70 1.63
C GLY A 85 4.64 7.05 0.27
N ALA A 86 4.16 7.67 -0.79
CA ALA A 86 4.61 7.32 -2.12
C ALA A 86 5.91 8.09 -2.41
N VAL A 87 6.88 7.41 -2.97
CA VAL A 87 8.17 8.00 -3.35
C VAL A 87 8.17 8.22 -4.86
N ARG A 88 8.46 9.44 -5.27
CA ARG A 88 8.75 9.73 -6.69
C ARG A 88 10.06 10.49 -6.80
N ILE A 89 10.72 10.37 -7.93
CA ILE A 89 11.88 11.17 -8.25
C ILE A 89 11.39 12.46 -8.91
N ASP A 90 11.79 13.59 -8.36
CA ASP A 90 11.60 14.89 -9.00
C ASP A 90 12.50 14.97 -10.25
N ASN A 91 11.88 15.14 -11.42
CA ASN A 91 12.58 15.10 -12.69
C ASN A 91 13.56 16.28 -12.90
N GLU A 92 13.39 17.41 -12.18
CA GLU A 92 14.23 18.58 -12.31
C GLU A 92 15.42 18.54 -11.35
N THR A 93 15.18 18.10 -10.12
CA THR A 93 16.19 18.14 -9.06
C THR A 93 16.83 16.77 -8.80
N GLY A 94 16.25 15.68 -9.30
CA GLY A 94 16.65 14.31 -8.97
C GLY A 94 16.36 13.91 -7.52
N SER A 95 15.63 14.73 -6.77
CA SER A 95 15.31 14.49 -5.37
C SER A 95 14.15 13.54 -5.21
N LEU A 96 14.18 12.72 -4.15
CA LEU A 96 13.03 11.91 -3.76
C LEU A 96 11.95 12.80 -3.13
N ILE A 97 10.73 12.70 -3.63
CA ILE A 97 9.56 13.35 -3.07
C ILE A 97 8.67 12.26 -2.47
N TYR A 98 8.15 12.50 -1.28
CA TYR A 98 7.25 11.60 -0.54
C TYR A 98 5.84 12.23 -0.44
N PRO A 99 5.06 12.30 -1.54
CA PRO A 99 3.70 12.80 -1.43
C PRO A 99 2.85 11.78 -0.64
N PRO A 100 1.90 12.21 0.16
CA PRO A 100 0.98 11.28 0.82
C PRO A 100 0.16 10.53 -0.24
N ALA A 101 0.17 9.21 -0.16
CA ALA A 101 -0.71 8.32 -0.89
C ALA A 101 -1.89 7.96 0.01
N ARG A 102 -3.07 7.82 -0.55
CA ARG A 102 -4.28 7.42 0.18
C ARG A 102 -5.18 6.58 -0.72
N PRO A 103 -4.73 5.38 -1.16
CA PRO A 103 -5.47 4.59 -2.14
C PRO A 103 -6.88 4.23 -1.67
N PHE A 104 -7.08 3.95 -0.39
CA PHE A 104 -8.41 3.64 0.12
C PHE A 104 -9.33 4.86 0.19
N PHE A 105 -8.80 6.06 0.36
CA PHE A 105 -9.58 7.27 0.20
C PHE A 105 -10.06 7.44 -1.25
N ASP A 106 -9.18 7.23 -2.24
CA ASP A 106 -9.51 7.34 -3.66
C ASP A 106 -10.59 6.33 -4.06
N ILE A 107 -10.44 5.06 -3.66
CA ILE A 107 -11.44 4.00 -3.89
C ILE A 107 -12.77 4.36 -3.21
N THR A 108 -12.74 4.77 -1.96
CA THR A 108 -13.94 5.10 -1.17
C THR A 108 -14.72 6.22 -1.82
N GLN A 109 -14.06 7.31 -2.17
CA GLN A 109 -14.69 8.46 -2.82
C GLN A 109 -15.34 8.04 -4.14
N TYR A 110 -14.58 7.34 -4.99
CA TYR A 110 -15.04 6.92 -6.31
C TYR A 110 -16.26 5.99 -6.27
N LEU A 111 -16.23 4.98 -5.37
CA LEU A 111 -17.31 4.00 -5.27
C LEU A 111 -18.56 4.58 -4.60
N SER A 112 -18.39 5.39 -3.53
CA SER A 112 -19.53 5.99 -2.84
C SER A 112 -20.28 7.02 -3.70
N GLU A 113 -19.58 7.78 -4.55
CA GLU A 113 -20.20 8.65 -5.54
C GLU A 113 -21.08 7.90 -6.54
N ARG A 114 -20.83 6.60 -6.73
CA ARG A 114 -21.48 5.74 -7.73
C ARG A 114 -22.47 4.74 -7.16
N GLY A 115 -22.90 4.94 -5.92
CA GLY A 115 -23.99 4.17 -5.37
C GLY A 115 -23.60 2.98 -4.50
N LEU A 116 -22.34 2.88 -4.02
CA LEU A 116 -21.93 1.84 -3.09
C LEU A 116 -21.72 2.41 -1.68
N ALA A 117 -22.03 1.61 -0.65
CA ALA A 117 -21.69 1.90 0.72
C ALA A 117 -20.31 1.31 1.05
N VAL A 118 -19.35 2.14 1.46
CA VAL A 118 -17.96 1.71 1.68
C VAL A 118 -17.57 1.88 3.13
N LEU A 119 -17.21 0.78 3.81
CA LEU A 119 -16.64 0.78 5.15
C LEU A 119 -15.12 0.62 5.06
N GLN A 120 -14.42 1.50 5.75
CA GLN A 120 -12.98 1.47 5.96
C GLN A 120 -12.67 1.63 7.44
N TYR A 121 -11.58 1.03 7.94
CA TYR A 121 -11.25 1.02 9.37
C TYR A 121 -9.75 1.13 9.62
N ASP A 122 -9.37 1.70 10.76
CA ASP A 122 -7.98 1.73 11.22
C ASP A 122 -7.59 0.35 11.75
N LYS A 123 -6.35 -0.08 11.53
CA LYS A 123 -5.84 -1.28 12.20
C LYS A 123 -5.83 -1.08 13.72
N ARG A 124 -5.93 -2.18 14.48
CA ARG A 124 -5.90 -2.16 15.94
C ARG A 124 -4.69 -1.40 16.49
N GLY A 125 -4.91 -0.50 17.44
CA GLY A 125 -3.87 0.33 18.05
C GLY A 125 -3.28 1.41 17.15
N ILE A 126 -3.88 1.65 15.97
CA ILE A 126 -3.42 2.62 14.98
C ILE A 126 -4.44 3.76 14.84
N GLY A 127 -3.94 4.94 14.52
CA GLY A 127 -4.71 6.11 14.17
C GLY A 127 -4.22 6.76 12.88
N ALA A 128 -4.78 7.92 12.55
CA ALA A 128 -4.51 8.61 11.30
C ALA A 128 -3.00 8.86 11.06
N ASN A 129 -2.59 8.83 9.80
CA ASN A 129 -1.24 9.12 9.33
C ASN A 129 -0.16 8.24 10.00
N PHE A 130 -0.35 6.92 10.03
CA PHE A 130 0.57 5.94 10.64
C PHE A 130 0.82 6.13 12.14
N THR A 131 -0.04 6.82 12.85
CA THR A 131 0.16 7.07 14.27
C THR A 131 -0.10 5.80 15.05
N ILE A 132 0.91 5.27 15.75
CA ILE A 132 0.74 4.18 16.69
C ILE A 132 0.17 4.78 17.98
N LEU A 133 -1.12 4.53 18.24
CA LEU A 133 -1.82 5.01 19.44
C LEU A 133 -1.47 4.17 20.68
N ASP A 134 -1.33 2.86 20.48
CA ASP A 134 -0.94 1.92 21.52
C ASP A 134 0.08 0.93 21.00
N SER A 135 1.33 1.09 21.46
CA SER A 135 2.45 0.24 21.04
C SER A 135 2.37 -1.18 21.58
N ASN A 136 1.64 -1.42 22.68
CA ASN A 136 1.45 -2.77 23.21
C ASN A 136 0.42 -3.54 22.37
N ILE A 137 -0.68 -2.90 21.98
CA ILE A 137 -1.69 -3.50 21.11
C ILE A 137 -1.05 -3.80 19.76
N TRP A 138 -0.45 -2.80 19.12
CA TRP A 138 0.20 -2.96 17.82
C TRP A 138 1.34 -3.99 17.88
N GLY A 139 2.18 -3.92 18.90
CA GLY A 139 3.34 -4.81 19.11
C GLY A 139 3.01 -6.28 19.34
N ASN A 140 1.79 -6.58 19.77
CA ASN A 140 1.32 -7.95 20.01
C ASN A 140 0.32 -8.43 18.95
N THR A 141 0.11 -7.68 17.88
CA THR A 141 -0.82 -8.02 16.79
C THR A 141 -0.28 -9.19 15.97
N THR A 142 -1.13 -10.17 15.69
CA THR A 142 -0.85 -11.34 14.85
C THR A 142 -1.66 -11.31 13.56
N VAL A 143 -1.33 -12.20 12.59
CA VAL A 143 -2.15 -12.44 11.39
C VAL A 143 -3.59 -12.81 11.77
N ASN A 144 -3.77 -13.69 12.77
CA ASN A 144 -5.11 -14.09 13.21
C ASN A 144 -5.90 -12.92 13.82
N ASP A 145 -5.22 -12.01 14.51
CA ASP A 145 -5.86 -10.81 15.04
C ASP A 145 -6.39 -9.92 13.91
N LEU A 146 -5.60 -9.72 12.85
CA LEU A 146 -5.99 -8.89 11.72
C LEU A 146 -7.08 -9.56 10.85
N GLU A 147 -7.08 -10.88 10.75
CA GLU A 147 -8.17 -11.66 10.16
C GLU A 147 -9.47 -11.47 10.95
N ASN A 148 -9.42 -11.62 12.27
CA ASN A 148 -10.58 -11.42 13.15
C ASN A 148 -11.09 -9.97 13.09
N ASP A 149 -10.21 -8.97 12.99
CA ASP A 149 -10.61 -7.57 12.84
C ASP A 149 -11.38 -7.33 11.53
N ALA A 150 -10.94 -7.97 10.44
CA ALA A 150 -11.65 -7.90 9.17
C ALA A 150 -13.03 -8.60 9.24
N GLU A 151 -13.15 -9.72 9.98
CA GLU A 151 -14.44 -10.36 10.25
C GLU A 151 -15.37 -9.46 11.10
N LYS A 152 -14.84 -8.80 12.14
CA LYS A 152 -15.61 -7.81 12.92
C LYS A 152 -16.06 -6.62 12.10
N ALA A 153 -15.20 -6.12 11.22
CA ALA A 153 -15.56 -5.05 10.29
C ALA A 153 -16.66 -5.49 9.31
N LEU A 154 -16.62 -6.73 8.81
CA LEU A 154 -17.69 -7.32 7.99
C LEU A 154 -19.01 -7.39 8.76
N GLU A 155 -18.99 -7.90 10.01
CA GLU A 155 -20.18 -7.96 10.88
C GLU A 155 -20.80 -6.56 11.05
N VAL A 156 -19.98 -5.52 11.29
CA VAL A 156 -20.44 -4.13 11.42
C VAL A 156 -21.02 -3.60 10.11
N LEU A 157 -20.39 -3.89 8.96
CA LEU A 157 -20.87 -3.45 7.66
C LEU A 157 -22.28 -3.98 7.36
N ILE A 158 -22.50 -5.29 7.51
CA ILE A 158 -23.79 -5.92 7.17
C ILE A 158 -24.93 -5.58 8.13
N GLN A 159 -24.61 -5.05 9.31
CA GLN A 159 -25.61 -4.56 10.28
C GLN A 159 -26.07 -3.14 10.00
N GLN A 160 -25.44 -2.43 9.06
CA GLN A 160 -25.86 -1.05 8.76
C GLN A 160 -27.14 -1.06 7.92
N PRO A 161 -28.17 -0.28 8.32
CA PRO A 161 -29.46 -0.28 7.62
C PRO A 161 -29.39 0.23 6.18
N GLU A 162 -28.33 1.00 5.84
CA GLU A 162 -28.10 1.51 4.51
C GLU A 162 -27.39 0.50 3.58
N VAL A 163 -26.98 -0.67 4.11
CA VAL A 163 -26.20 -1.68 3.38
C VAL A 163 -27.08 -2.88 2.99
N ASP A 164 -27.04 -3.26 1.72
CA ASP A 164 -27.61 -4.53 1.26
C ASP A 164 -26.70 -5.70 1.69
N SER A 165 -27.09 -6.39 2.74
CA SER A 165 -26.36 -7.55 3.27
C SER A 165 -26.31 -8.75 2.33
N ASN A 166 -27.07 -8.73 1.21
CA ASN A 166 -27.01 -9.75 0.18
C ASN A 166 -26.07 -9.37 -0.99
N SER A 167 -25.43 -8.20 -0.92
CA SER A 167 -24.50 -7.72 -1.95
C SER A 167 -23.26 -7.14 -1.29
N VAL A 168 -22.36 -8.01 -0.83
CA VAL A 168 -21.19 -7.65 -0.05
C VAL A 168 -19.89 -8.01 -0.76
N THR A 169 -19.03 -7.04 -0.91
CA THR A 169 -17.69 -7.19 -1.48
C THR A 169 -16.61 -6.90 -0.43
N LEU A 170 -15.56 -7.73 -0.41
CA LEU A 170 -14.35 -7.43 0.33
C LEU A 170 -13.24 -7.02 -0.66
N VAL A 171 -12.57 -5.90 -0.41
CA VAL A 171 -11.43 -5.44 -1.18
C VAL A 171 -10.21 -5.45 -0.27
N GLY A 172 -9.25 -6.33 -0.56
CA GLY A 172 -7.98 -6.40 0.15
C GLY A 172 -6.87 -5.81 -0.69
N HIS A 173 -5.98 -5.04 -0.06
CA HIS A 173 -4.76 -4.56 -0.69
C HIS A 173 -3.55 -5.19 -0.02
N SER A 174 -2.56 -5.64 -0.82
CA SER A 174 -1.30 -6.19 -0.30
C SER A 174 -1.56 -7.32 0.73
N GLU A 175 -1.06 -7.22 1.96
CA GLU A 175 -1.34 -8.15 3.08
C GLU A 175 -2.85 -8.35 3.29
N GLY A 176 -3.68 -7.32 3.09
CA GLY A 176 -5.14 -7.41 3.21
C GLY A 176 -5.77 -8.44 2.29
N THR A 177 -5.10 -8.81 1.18
CA THR A 177 -5.57 -9.90 0.29
C THR A 177 -5.54 -11.27 0.97
N MET A 178 -4.66 -11.46 1.96
CA MET A 178 -4.64 -12.67 2.78
C MET A 178 -5.89 -12.76 3.66
N TYR A 179 -6.30 -11.65 4.24
CA TYR A 179 -7.44 -11.60 5.16
C TYR A 179 -8.77 -11.74 4.41
N VAL A 180 -8.97 -10.99 3.33
CA VAL A 180 -10.24 -11.10 2.57
C VAL A 180 -10.46 -12.48 1.98
N THR A 181 -9.40 -13.18 1.59
CA THR A 181 -9.48 -14.58 1.13
C THR A 181 -9.99 -15.49 2.23
N ARG A 182 -9.46 -15.37 3.46
CA ARG A 182 -9.87 -16.17 4.63
C ARG A 182 -11.27 -15.84 5.09
N VAL A 183 -11.58 -14.55 5.21
CA VAL A 183 -12.93 -14.09 5.59
C VAL A 183 -13.98 -14.58 4.60
N ALA A 184 -13.69 -14.61 3.29
CA ALA A 184 -14.60 -15.15 2.29
C ALA A 184 -14.81 -16.69 2.44
N ILE A 185 -13.75 -17.43 2.78
CA ILE A 185 -13.83 -18.87 3.04
C ILE A 185 -14.69 -19.15 4.28
N ASN A 186 -14.53 -18.34 5.34
CA ASN A 186 -15.24 -18.49 6.61
C ASN A 186 -16.71 -18.02 6.52
N ASN A 187 -17.04 -17.13 5.57
CA ASN A 187 -18.35 -16.48 5.43
C ASN A 187 -18.99 -16.74 4.06
N PRO A 188 -19.19 -18.01 3.65
CA PRO A 188 -19.58 -18.40 2.28
C PRO A 188 -20.96 -17.92 1.83
N ASN A 189 -21.84 -17.52 2.78
CA ASN A 189 -23.20 -17.06 2.51
C ASN A 189 -23.35 -15.53 2.60
N ILE A 190 -22.27 -14.82 2.93
CA ILE A 190 -22.29 -13.36 3.15
C ILE A 190 -21.45 -12.66 2.09
N VAL A 191 -20.27 -13.21 1.79
CA VAL A 191 -19.31 -12.56 0.88
C VAL A 191 -19.59 -12.97 -0.56
N ASP A 192 -20.10 -12.02 -1.34
CA ASP A 192 -20.42 -12.23 -2.75
C ASP A 192 -19.23 -12.11 -3.66
N LYS A 193 -18.35 -11.16 -3.35
CA LYS A 193 -17.22 -10.81 -4.21
C LYS A 193 -15.98 -10.55 -3.35
N ILE A 194 -14.81 -10.94 -3.86
CA ILE A 194 -13.54 -10.47 -3.32
C ILE A 194 -12.71 -9.83 -4.42
N VAL A 195 -11.99 -8.78 -4.05
CA VAL A 195 -11.02 -8.10 -4.91
C VAL A 195 -9.65 -8.17 -4.26
N LEU A 196 -8.67 -8.69 -4.98
CA LEU A 196 -7.30 -8.87 -4.53
C LEU A 196 -6.40 -7.88 -5.27
N MET A 197 -6.03 -6.78 -4.63
CA MET A 197 -5.23 -5.71 -5.19
C MET A 197 -3.77 -5.81 -4.73
N GLY A 198 -2.79 -5.85 -5.65
CA GLY A 198 -1.38 -6.03 -5.28
C GLY A 198 -1.21 -7.28 -4.40
N THR A 199 -1.65 -8.42 -4.91
CA THR A 199 -1.91 -9.63 -4.11
C THR A 199 -0.66 -10.41 -3.72
N LEU A 200 -0.69 -11.03 -2.55
CA LEU A 200 0.25 -12.05 -2.09
C LEU A 200 -0.27 -13.44 -2.46
N ALA A 201 0.50 -14.25 -3.19
CA ALA A 201 0.20 -15.65 -3.47
C ALA A 201 1.02 -16.61 -2.60
N LEU A 202 2.31 -16.32 -2.46
CA LEU A 202 3.29 -17.13 -1.74
C LEU A 202 3.36 -16.78 -0.26
N GLY A 203 4.19 -17.51 0.49
CA GLY A 203 4.41 -17.25 1.91
C GLY A 203 5.22 -15.96 2.15
N TYR A 204 5.17 -15.50 3.40
CA TYR A 204 5.85 -14.26 3.78
C TYR A 204 7.37 -14.32 3.56
N TYR A 205 7.99 -15.49 3.74
CA TYR A 205 9.44 -15.61 3.55
C TYR A 205 9.86 -15.36 2.10
N GLU A 206 9.11 -15.88 1.14
CA GLU A 206 9.34 -15.68 -0.29
C GLU A 206 9.19 -14.20 -0.66
N GLU A 207 8.17 -13.55 -0.10
CA GLU A 207 7.95 -12.12 -0.30
C GLU A 207 9.08 -11.28 0.31
N ALA A 208 9.43 -11.55 1.57
CA ALA A 208 10.53 -10.87 2.25
C ALA A 208 11.86 -11.06 1.52
N TYR A 209 12.11 -12.27 0.99
CA TYR A 209 13.31 -12.55 0.20
C TYR A 209 13.30 -11.77 -1.13
N TYR A 210 12.13 -11.70 -1.78
CA TYR A 210 12.00 -10.89 -2.99
C TYR A 210 12.31 -9.42 -2.71
N GLN A 211 11.68 -8.82 -1.72
CA GLN A 211 11.83 -7.39 -1.40
C GLN A 211 13.23 -7.05 -0.85
N ALA A 212 13.80 -7.91 -0.01
CA ALA A 212 15.06 -7.62 0.68
C ALA A 212 16.32 -8.07 -0.08
N VAL A 213 16.20 -9.03 -1.00
CA VAL A 213 17.34 -9.60 -1.71
C VAL A 213 17.16 -9.48 -3.21
N THR A 214 16.09 -10.08 -3.78
CA THR A 214 15.95 -10.17 -5.24
C THR A 214 15.81 -8.79 -5.88
N LEU A 215 14.92 -7.96 -5.36
CA LEU A 215 14.66 -6.62 -5.87
C LEU A 215 15.90 -5.71 -5.82
N PRO A 216 16.63 -5.58 -4.69
CA PRO A 216 17.87 -4.82 -4.64
C PRO A 216 18.94 -5.32 -5.62
N ILE A 217 19.06 -6.63 -5.79
CA ILE A 217 20.03 -7.20 -6.76
C ILE A 217 19.65 -6.88 -8.20
N LEU A 218 18.36 -6.98 -8.54
CA LEU A 218 17.88 -6.60 -9.88
C LEU A 218 18.11 -5.11 -10.14
N TYR A 219 17.89 -4.27 -9.13
CA TYR A 219 18.18 -2.84 -9.22
C TYR A 219 19.67 -2.58 -9.44
N ALA A 220 20.53 -3.22 -8.66
CA ALA A 220 21.95 -3.11 -8.80
C ALA A 220 22.41 -3.51 -10.22
N GLN A 221 21.93 -4.66 -10.73
CA GLN A 221 22.31 -5.20 -12.04
C GLN A 221 21.74 -4.41 -13.23
N GLN A 222 20.54 -3.85 -13.13
CA GLN A 222 19.84 -3.25 -14.28
C GLN A 222 19.96 -1.75 -14.31
N ILE A 223 20.16 -1.12 -13.15
CA ILE A 223 20.11 0.36 -13.02
C ILE A 223 21.45 0.94 -12.58
N LEU A 224 22.15 0.34 -11.59
CA LEU A 224 23.40 0.90 -11.09
C LEU A 224 24.61 0.45 -11.88
N ASP A 225 24.72 -0.84 -12.21
CA ASP A 225 25.81 -1.40 -13.00
C ASP A 225 25.66 -1.00 -14.48
N HIS A 226 26.01 0.24 -14.80
CA HIS A 226 25.82 0.83 -16.14
C HIS A 226 26.63 0.12 -17.23
N ASN A 227 27.78 -0.44 -16.87
CA ASN A 227 28.68 -1.09 -17.81
C ASN A 227 28.49 -2.61 -17.84
N HIS A 228 27.57 -3.15 -17.03
CA HIS A 228 27.21 -4.58 -16.93
C HIS A 228 28.38 -5.50 -16.63
N ASN A 229 29.33 -5.03 -15.80
CA ASN A 229 30.52 -5.80 -15.43
C ASN A 229 30.34 -6.65 -14.15
N GLY A 230 29.19 -6.53 -13.47
CA GLY A 230 28.86 -7.25 -12.23
C GLY A 230 29.38 -6.58 -10.96
N PHE A 231 29.89 -5.36 -11.05
CA PHE A 231 30.47 -4.59 -9.96
C PHE A 231 29.86 -3.19 -9.92
N ILE A 232 29.76 -2.62 -8.72
CA ILE A 232 29.32 -1.23 -8.50
C ILE A 232 30.52 -0.41 -8.03
N SER A 233 30.92 0.57 -8.83
CA SER A 233 31.95 1.56 -8.49
C SER A 233 31.43 2.60 -7.53
N VAL A 234 32.35 3.40 -6.93
CA VAL A 234 31.97 4.58 -6.13
C VAL A 234 31.05 5.52 -6.92
N GLN A 235 31.36 5.75 -8.19
CA GLN A 235 30.58 6.66 -9.02
C GLN A 235 29.16 6.12 -9.27
N GLU A 236 28.99 4.87 -9.61
CA GLU A 236 27.70 4.23 -9.81
C GLU A 236 26.89 4.20 -8.49
N ALA A 237 27.54 3.93 -7.36
CA ALA A 237 26.90 3.97 -6.05
C ALA A 237 26.42 5.37 -5.64
N LEU A 238 27.12 6.44 -6.07
CA LEU A 238 26.72 7.84 -5.88
C LEU A 238 25.46 8.22 -6.67
N GLU A 239 25.19 7.53 -7.74
CA GLU A 239 24.00 7.71 -8.57
C GLU A 239 22.78 6.99 -8.00
N ASP A 240 22.96 6.19 -6.93
CA ASP A 240 21.86 5.53 -6.23
C ASP A 240 20.82 6.53 -5.71
N ARG A 241 19.57 6.37 -6.18
CA ARG A 241 18.44 7.20 -5.78
C ARG A 241 17.38 6.40 -5.00
N VAL A 242 17.42 5.09 -5.06
CA VAL A 242 16.30 4.23 -4.67
C VAL A 242 16.70 3.09 -3.75
N PHE A 243 17.96 2.63 -3.78
CA PHE A 243 18.39 1.43 -3.08
C PHE A 243 18.03 1.45 -1.58
N HIS A 244 18.31 2.55 -0.90
CA HIS A 244 17.96 2.74 0.52
C HIS A 244 16.46 2.99 0.78
N SER A 245 15.68 3.22 -0.29
CA SER A 245 14.22 3.42 -0.23
C SER A 245 13.44 2.14 -0.53
N ILE A 246 14.13 1.03 -0.86
CA ILE A 246 13.51 -0.27 -1.07
C ILE A 246 12.90 -0.72 0.25
N PRO A 247 11.63 -1.20 0.26
CA PRO A 247 10.96 -1.62 1.48
C PRO A 247 11.72 -2.69 2.25
N ILE A 248 11.60 -2.65 3.56
CA ILE A 248 12.35 -3.42 4.55
C ILE A 248 13.69 -2.74 4.82
N ASN A 249 13.78 -2.05 5.94
CA ASN A 249 14.94 -1.33 6.49
C ASN A 249 16.24 -2.15 6.66
N LEU A 250 16.56 -3.00 5.69
CA LEU A 250 17.74 -3.86 5.70
C LEU A 250 18.90 -3.22 4.94
N THR A 251 18.59 -2.29 4.02
CA THR A 251 19.58 -1.67 3.17
C THR A 251 19.99 -0.30 3.75
N GLN A 252 21.27 -0.07 3.81
CA GLN A 252 21.88 1.24 4.03
C GLN A 252 22.40 1.75 2.69
N ALA A 253 22.66 3.05 2.58
CA ALA A 253 23.26 3.60 1.37
C ALA A 253 24.57 2.87 1.01
N LEU A 254 24.80 2.68 -0.28
CA LEU A 254 26.01 1.99 -0.80
C LEU A 254 27.27 2.82 -0.59
N THR A 255 27.13 4.12 -0.29
CA THR A 255 28.24 5.01 0.05
C THR A 255 28.11 5.57 1.44
N GLN A 256 29.23 5.98 2.02
CA GLN A 256 29.29 6.72 3.27
C GLN A 256 30.28 7.88 3.20
N ASN A 257 30.02 8.93 3.96
CA ASN A 257 30.91 10.06 4.12
C ASN A 257 31.93 9.79 5.22
N ILE A 258 33.23 9.91 4.90
CA ILE A 258 34.32 9.87 5.88
C ILE A 258 34.92 11.26 6.00
N THR A 259 35.09 11.75 7.22
CA THR A 259 35.86 12.98 7.50
C THR A 259 37.32 12.64 7.64
N THR A 260 38.16 13.16 6.75
CA THR A 260 39.61 13.05 6.78
C THR A 260 40.26 14.37 7.16
N ILE A 261 41.57 14.38 7.38
CA ILE A 261 42.35 15.60 7.65
C ILE A 261 42.22 16.62 6.49
N ASN A 262 41.96 16.11 5.28
CA ASN A 262 41.85 16.92 4.06
C ASN A 262 40.40 17.27 3.66
N GLY A 263 39.42 16.94 4.50
CA GLY A 263 38.01 17.19 4.23
C GLY A 263 37.16 15.90 4.23
N THR A 264 35.91 16.04 3.85
CA THR A 264 34.99 14.89 3.71
C THR A 264 35.19 14.20 2.37
N VAL A 265 35.39 12.90 2.37
CA VAL A 265 35.50 12.06 1.18
C VAL A 265 34.38 11.00 1.23
N GLU A 266 33.73 10.81 0.10
CA GLU A 266 32.73 9.77 -0.08
C GLU A 266 33.40 8.48 -0.53
N GLN A 267 33.05 7.38 0.11
CA GLN A 267 33.58 6.03 -0.21
C GLN A 267 32.49 5.00 -0.19
N LEU A 268 32.74 3.82 -0.75
CA LEU A 268 31.87 2.67 -0.62
C LEU A 268 31.68 2.29 0.84
N ASN A 269 30.44 1.92 1.20
CA ASN A 269 30.11 1.51 2.55
C ASN A 269 30.77 0.15 2.86
N PRO A 270 31.67 0.06 3.88
CA PRO A 270 32.37 -1.18 4.24
C PRO A 270 31.42 -2.33 4.62
N GLN A 271 30.15 -2.04 4.87
CA GLN A 271 29.16 -3.06 5.11
C GLN A 271 28.87 -3.90 3.87
N TYR A 272 29.04 -3.33 2.68
CA TYR A 272 28.86 -3.98 1.39
C TYR A 272 30.15 -4.20 0.62
N ASN A 273 31.15 -3.36 0.83
CA ASN A 273 32.50 -3.51 0.28
C ASN A 273 33.37 -4.21 1.33
N VAL A 274 33.31 -5.54 1.35
CA VAL A 274 33.88 -6.36 2.45
C VAL A 274 35.39 -6.51 2.33
N ASP A 275 35.92 -6.57 1.12
CA ASP A 275 37.38 -6.69 0.86
C ASP A 275 38.08 -5.32 0.79
N ASN A 276 37.28 -4.23 0.92
CA ASN A 276 37.73 -2.85 0.95
C ASN A 276 38.55 -2.44 -0.31
N ASP A 277 38.17 -2.98 -1.45
CA ASP A 277 38.67 -2.57 -2.74
C ASP A 277 37.90 -1.34 -3.30
N THR A 278 37.91 -1.10 -4.60
CA THR A 278 37.26 0.08 -5.23
C THR A 278 35.87 -0.20 -5.78
N PHE A 279 35.33 -1.40 -5.59
CA PHE A 279 34.08 -1.86 -6.14
C PHE A 279 33.28 -2.67 -5.10
N ILE A 280 31.99 -2.82 -5.31
CA ILE A 280 31.13 -3.81 -4.63
C ILE A 280 30.76 -4.87 -5.66
N SER A 281 31.18 -6.13 -5.44
CA SER A 281 30.71 -7.27 -6.24
C SER A 281 29.24 -7.53 -5.95
N ILE A 282 28.38 -7.48 -6.99
CA ILE A 282 26.94 -7.70 -6.82
C ILE A 282 26.66 -9.12 -6.31
N ASN A 283 27.37 -10.13 -6.82
CA ASN A 283 27.12 -11.53 -6.47
C ASN A 283 27.88 -12.00 -5.23
N ASP A 284 29.12 -11.53 -5.04
CA ASP A 284 30.01 -12.08 -4.01
C ASP A 284 30.01 -11.28 -2.71
N GLU A 285 29.57 -10.00 -2.75
CA GLU A 285 29.50 -9.13 -1.57
C GLU A 285 28.07 -8.64 -1.28
N LEU A 286 27.43 -7.93 -2.24
CA LEU A 286 26.11 -7.33 -2.00
C LEU A 286 25.06 -8.40 -1.69
N LYS A 287 24.92 -9.41 -2.55
CA LYS A 287 23.88 -10.43 -2.39
C LYS A 287 24.04 -11.26 -1.10
N PRO A 288 25.21 -11.78 -0.73
CA PRO A 288 25.38 -12.46 0.56
C PRO A 288 25.07 -11.58 1.74
N ARG A 289 25.44 -10.29 1.66
CA ARG A 289 25.16 -9.34 2.73
C ARG A 289 23.69 -9.07 2.92
N LEU A 290 22.92 -8.91 1.84
CA LEU A 290 21.46 -8.76 1.90
C LEU A 290 20.79 -10.00 2.49
N ILE A 291 21.25 -11.20 2.14
CA ILE A 291 20.77 -12.46 2.72
C ILE A 291 21.03 -12.50 4.23
N ASP A 292 22.21 -12.09 4.68
CA ASP A 292 22.57 -12.08 6.09
C ASP A 292 21.75 -11.02 6.87
N GLN A 293 21.48 -9.87 6.25
CA GLN A 293 20.60 -8.86 6.80
C GLN A 293 19.16 -9.38 6.97
N LEU A 294 18.61 -10.03 5.93
CA LEU A 294 17.28 -10.66 6.01
C LEU A 294 17.20 -11.69 7.13
N ARG A 295 18.20 -12.58 7.22
CA ARG A 295 18.28 -13.59 8.30
C ARG A 295 18.34 -12.93 9.68
N SER A 296 19.14 -11.88 9.83
CA SER A 296 19.26 -11.16 11.10
C SER A 296 17.99 -10.43 11.49
N ALA A 297 17.27 -9.86 10.52
CA ALA A 297 15.98 -9.20 10.75
C ALA A 297 14.88 -10.20 11.14
N SER A 298 14.99 -11.46 10.68
CA SER A 298 14.04 -12.52 11.05
C SER A 298 14.24 -13.03 12.48
N ILE A 299 15.35 -12.66 13.16
CA ILE A 299 15.66 -12.98 14.55
C ILE A 299 15.43 -11.71 15.38
N VAL A 300 14.19 -11.21 15.40
CA VAL A 300 13.86 -10.05 16.23
C VAL A 300 13.75 -10.50 17.70
N THR A 301 14.50 -9.85 18.58
CA THR A 301 14.43 -10.12 20.02
C THR A 301 13.21 -9.43 20.61
N GLN A 302 12.56 -10.07 21.59
CA GLN A 302 11.32 -9.59 22.26
C GLN A 302 11.44 -8.20 22.93
N ASP A 303 12.64 -7.66 23.07
CA ASP A 303 12.90 -6.38 23.73
C ASP A 303 12.86 -5.15 22.79
N GLU A 304 12.69 -5.33 21.48
CA GLU A 304 12.62 -4.20 20.57
C GLU A 304 11.19 -3.64 20.48
N LYS A 305 11.07 -2.34 20.74
CA LYS A 305 9.80 -1.62 20.56
C LYS A 305 9.38 -1.67 19.10
N CYS A 306 8.18 -2.20 18.84
CA CYS A 306 7.58 -2.17 17.52
C CYS A 306 7.29 -0.73 17.08
N GLY A 307 7.81 -0.38 15.91
CA GLY A 307 7.55 0.90 15.26
C GLY A 307 7.21 0.65 13.79
N LEU A 308 8.00 1.24 12.90
CA LEU A 308 7.94 0.94 11.46
C LEU A 308 8.55 -0.42 11.11
N LYS A 309 9.34 -1.02 12.04
CA LYS A 309 9.87 -2.38 11.89
C LYS A 309 8.78 -3.41 12.20
N PRO A 310 8.80 -4.58 11.55
CA PRO A 310 7.91 -5.69 11.90
C PRO A 310 8.03 -6.08 13.36
N CYS A 311 6.90 -6.28 14.02
CA CYS A 311 6.87 -6.80 15.39
C CYS A 311 7.22 -8.30 15.40
N PRO A 312 7.97 -8.79 16.41
CA PRO A 312 8.37 -10.20 16.46
C PRO A 312 7.22 -11.18 16.37
N ILE A 313 6.14 -10.93 17.11
CA ILE A 313 4.95 -11.79 17.15
C ILE A 313 4.22 -11.76 15.79
N TRP A 314 4.07 -10.58 15.18
CA TRP A 314 3.50 -10.46 13.84
C TRP A 314 4.35 -11.24 12.83
N LEU A 315 5.68 -11.06 12.85
CA LEU A 315 6.60 -11.72 11.95
C LEU A 315 6.53 -13.26 12.08
N GLU A 316 6.53 -13.79 13.30
CA GLU A 316 6.36 -15.21 13.59
C GLU A 316 5.02 -15.73 13.03
N SER A 317 3.94 -14.98 13.24
CA SER A 317 2.61 -15.35 12.73
C SER A 317 2.55 -15.34 11.20
N GLN A 318 3.27 -14.42 10.53
CA GLN A 318 3.38 -14.38 9.07
C GLN A 318 4.11 -15.60 8.50
N TYR A 319 5.21 -16.05 9.15
CA TYR A 319 5.94 -17.25 8.70
C TYR A 319 5.13 -18.54 8.83
N THR A 320 4.14 -18.56 9.70
CA THR A 320 3.26 -19.73 9.93
C THR A 320 1.93 -19.63 9.18
N ALA A 321 1.61 -18.47 8.62
CA ALA A 321 0.38 -18.27 7.87
C ALA A 321 0.37 -19.08 6.57
N ILE A 322 -0.73 -19.76 6.30
CA ILE A 322 -0.90 -20.54 5.07
C ILE A 322 -0.97 -19.58 3.88
N PRO A 323 -0.17 -19.76 2.82
CA PRO A 323 -0.20 -18.89 1.64
C PRO A 323 -1.56 -18.86 0.93
N ASN A 324 -1.90 -17.74 0.31
CA ASN A 324 -3.13 -17.65 -0.47
C ASN A 324 -3.21 -18.69 -1.60
N LEU A 325 -2.08 -19.02 -2.22
CA LEU A 325 -2.03 -20.05 -3.28
C LEU A 325 -2.56 -21.41 -2.82
N ASP A 326 -2.37 -21.75 -1.54
CA ASP A 326 -2.79 -23.03 -0.97
C ASP A 326 -4.27 -23.05 -0.55
N ILE A 327 -4.87 -21.87 -0.34
CA ILE A 327 -6.24 -21.76 0.16
C ILE A 327 -7.23 -21.14 -0.83
N ILE A 328 -6.78 -20.41 -1.86
CA ILE A 328 -7.67 -19.70 -2.80
C ILE A 328 -8.70 -20.64 -3.46
N SER A 329 -8.36 -21.91 -3.63
CA SER A 329 -9.26 -22.94 -4.16
C SER A 329 -10.43 -23.30 -3.22
N LYS A 330 -10.37 -22.85 -1.95
CA LYS A 330 -11.43 -23.06 -0.94
C LYS A 330 -12.44 -21.91 -0.93
N VAL A 331 -12.17 -20.79 -1.63
CA VAL A 331 -13.16 -19.73 -1.80
C VAL A 331 -14.39 -20.31 -2.49
N PRO A 332 -15.60 -20.05 -1.97
CA PRO A 332 -16.82 -20.64 -2.51
C PRO A 332 -17.01 -20.32 -4.00
N PHE A 333 -17.47 -21.26 -4.78
CA PHE A 333 -17.77 -21.06 -6.21
C PHE A 333 -18.87 -20.02 -6.46
N THR A 334 -19.63 -19.66 -5.43
CA THR A 334 -20.61 -18.57 -5.45
C THR A 334 -19.98 -17.19 -5.26
N THR A 335 -18.74 -17.10 -4.77
CA THR A 335 -18.01 -15.86 -4.56
C THR A 335 -17.19 -15.51 -5.81
N SER A 336 -17.45 -14.37 -6.43
CA SER A 336 -16.68 -13.88 -7.58
C SER A 336 -15.31 -13.32 -7.14
N ILE A 337 -14.28 -13.54 -7.94
CA ILE A 337 -12.90 -13.13 -7.61
C ILE A 337 -12.33 -12.21 -8.68
N LEU A 338 -11.90 -11.00 -8.30
CA LEU A 338 -11.13 -10.10 -9.15
C LEU A 338 -9.70 -9.95 -8.61
N ILE A 339 -8.72 -10.11 -9.47
CA ILE A 339 -7.32 -9.85 -9.16
C ILE A 339 -6.88 -8.61 -9.95
N LEU A 340 -6.37 -7.60 -9.26
CA LEU A 340 -5.79 -6.39 -9.86
C LEU A 340 -4.30 -6.32 -9.53
N SER A 341 -3.44 -6.07 -10.52
CA SER A 341 -1.99 -6.01 -10.31
C SER A 341 -1.31 -5.02 -11.24
N GLY A 342 -0.47 -4.16 -10.68
CA GLY A 342 0.46 -3.33 -11.45
C GLY A 342 1.62 -4.18 -11.97
N LYS A 343 2.06 -3.95 -13.22
CA LYS A 343 3.24 -4.66 -13.76
C LYS A 343 4.55 -4.13 -13.20
N ASN A 344 4.54 -2.89 -12.71
CA ASN A 344 5.66 -2.25 -12.03
C ASN A 344 5.54 -2.33 -10.51
N ASP A 345 4.80 -3.33 -10.01
CA ASP A 345 4.71 -3.58 -8.58
C ASP A 345 6.03 -4.16 -8.07
N SER A 346 6.75 -3.35 -7.29
CA SER A 346 8.03 -3.70 -6.69
C SER A 346 7.91 -4.34 -5.31
N GLN A 347 6.70 -4.40 -4.75
CA GLN A 347 6.46 -5.02 -3.45
C GLN A 347 5.89 -6.43 -3.59
N THR A 348 4.84 -6.59 -4.38
CA THR A 348 4.22 -7.89 -4.68
C THR A 348 4.27 -8.12 -6.19
N PRO A 349 5.31 -8.79 -6.69
CA PRO A 349 5.53 -8.90 -8.13
C PRO A 349 4.35 -9.57 -8.83
N ILE A 350 4.07 -9.13 -10.05
CA ILE A 350 2.91 -9.57 -10.86
C ILE A 350 2.79 -11.11 -10.98
N GLN A 351 3.87 -11.84 -10.78
CA GLN A 351 3.90 -13.29 -10.76
C GLN A 351 2.94 -13.88 -9.72
N HIS A 352 2.74 -13.20 -8.58
CA HIS A 352 1.77 -13.61 -7.56
C HIS A 352 0.34 -13.60 -8.12
N ALA A 353 -0.03 -12.57 -8.88
CA ALA A 353 -1.33 -12.49 -9.54
C ALA A 353 -1.52 -13.61 -10.57
N PHE A 354 -0.49 -13.92 -11.35
CA PHE A 354 -0.53 -15.02 -12.32
C PHE A 354 -0.66 -16.39 -11.66
N LEU A 355 0.03 -16.64 -10.54
CA LEU A 355 -0.08 -17.89 -9.79
C LEU A 355 -1.51 -18.12 -9.27
N LEU A 356 -2.13 -17.09 -8.70
CA LEU A 356 -3.53 -17.18 -8.23
C LEU A 356 -4.51 -17.38 -9.40
N GLN A 357 -4.34 -16.63 -10.49
CA GLN A 357 -5.16 -16.78 -11.70
C GLN A 357 -5.04 -18.19 -12.28
N GLN A 358 -3.83 -18.73 -12.35
CA GLN A 358 -3.60 -20.11 -12.80
C GLN A 358 -4.30 -21.10 -11.88
N LYS A 359 -4.14 -20.96 -10.57
CA LYS A 359 -4.78 -21.85 -9.59
C LYS A 359 -6.30 -21.86 -9.70
N LEU A 360 -6.92 -20.67 -9.84
CA LEU A 360 -8.38 -20.54 -10.03
C LEU A 360 -8.84 -21.20 -11.32
N THR A 361 -8.05 -21.08 -12.39
CA THR A 361 -8.32 -21.77 -13.67
C THR A 361 -8.20 -23.28 -13.54
N GLU A 362 -7.18 -23.80 -12.87
CA GLU A 362 -6.97 -25.23 -12.62
C GLU A 362 -8.14 -25.87 -11.86
N VAL A 363 -8.63 -25.19 -10.82
CA VAL A 363 -9.79 -25.67 -10.04
C VAL A 363 -11.13 -25.35 -10.69
N ARG A 364 -11.10 -24.69 -11.87
CA ARG A 364 -12.30 -24.29 -12.63
C ARG A 364 -13.25 -23.41 -11.83
N HIS A 365 -12.71 -22.46 -11.07
CA HIS A 365 -13.54 -21.48 -10.40
C HIS A 365 -14.41 -20.74 -11.42
N PRO A 366 -15.75 -20.67 -11.27
CA PRO A 366 -16.64 -20.26 -12.35
C PRO A 366 -16.58 -18.78 -12.71
N ASP A 367 -16.22 -17.91 -11.74
CA ASP A 367 -16.16 -16.47 -11.94
C ASP A 367 -14.91 -15.87 -11.29
N HIS A 368 -13.87 -15.74 -12.09
CA HIS A 368 -12.64 -15.09 -11.71
C HIS A 368 -12.06 -14.30 -12.89
N ALA A 369 -11.38 -13.18 -12.58
CA ALA A 369 -10.75 -12.34 -13.57
C ALA A 369 -9.41 -11.77 -13.05
N LEU A 370 -8.49 -11.52 -13.97
CA LEU A 370 -7.24 -10.80 -13.70
C LEU A 370 -7.16 -9.59 -14.63
N ILE A 371 -6.92 -8.42 -14.07
CA ILE A 371 -6.62 -7.20 -14.82
C ILE A 371 -5.21 -6.74 -14.42
N THR A 372 -4.36 -6.48 -15.40
CA THR A 372 -2.98 -6.00 -15.18
C THR A 372 -2.78 -4.64 -15.80
N TYR A 373 -2.02 -3.79 -15.12
CA TYR A 373 -1.76 -2.40 -15.53
C TYR A 373 -0.28 -2.21 -15.81
N PRO A 374 0.10 -1.95 -17.08
CA PRO A 374 1.53 -1.95 -17.51
C PRO A 374 2.41 -0.98 -16.74
N ASP A 375 1.92 0.22 -16.48
CA ASP A 375 2.71 1.34 -15.96
C ASP A 375 2.30 1.74 -14.53
N LEU A 376 1.75 0.79 -13.75
CA LEU A 376 1.36 1.03 -12.37
C LEU A 376 2.17 0.20 -11.39
N GLY A 377 2.48 0.82 -10.24
CA GLY A 377 3.16 0.19 -9.10
C GLY A 377 2.18 -0.42 -8.10
N HIS A 378 2.68 -0.72 -6.89
CA HIS A 378 1.94 -1.41 -5.82
C HIS A 378 0.66 -0.70 -5.37
N LEU A 379 0.70 0.63 -5.26
CA LEU A 379 -0.45 1.45 -4.85
C LEU A 379 -1.35 1.86 -6.03
N PHE A 380 -1.12 1.30 -7.21
CA PHE A 380 -1.83 1.63 -8.45
C PHE A 380 -1.70 3.09 -8.88
N TYR A 381 -0.58 3.69 -8.52
CA TYR A 381 -0.16 4.99 -9.04
C TYR A 381 0.75 4.81 -10.26
N PRO A 382 0.79 5.79 -11.18
CA PRO A 382 1.69 5.73 -12.31
C PRO A 382 3.14 5.53 -11.86
N SER A 383 3.80 4.55 -12.44
CA SER A 383 5.21 4.22 -12.19
C SER A 383 5.88 3.98 -13.54
N SER A 384 6.76 4.88 -13.94
CA SER A 384 7.49 4.77 -15.21
C SER A 384 8.55 3.68 -15.22
N GLN A 385 8.93 3.18 -14.04
CA GLN A 385 9.91 2.12 -13.86
C GLN A 385 9.43 1.16 -12.77
N TRP A 386 9.63 -0.13 -13.01
CA TRP A 386 9.19 -1.19 -12.09
C TRP A 386 9.79 -1.11 -10.66
N ILE A 387 10.81 -0.30 -10.48
CA ILE A 387 11.54 -0.14 -9.22
C ILE A 387 11.16 1.14 -8.47
N THR A 388 10.55 2.12 -9.14
CA THR A 388 10.19 3.40 -8.52
C THR A 388 8.75 3.36 -8.03
N VAL A 389 8.56 3.60 -6.74
CA VAL A 389 7.23 3.85 -6.19
C VAL A 389 6.83 5.26 -6.55
N ALA A 390 5.90 5.42 -7.48
CA ALA A 390 5.39 6.72 -7.87
C ALA A 390 4.29 7.19 -6.93
N GLY A 391 4.22 8.48 -6.68
CA GLY A 391 3.14 9.12 -5.94
C GLY A 391 2.15 9.82 -6.88
N GLY A 392 0.97 10.08 -6.36
CA GLY A 392 -0.10 10.77 -7.06
C GLY A 392 -1.46 10.22 -6.67
N PRO A 393 -2.57 10.63 -7.27
CA PRO A 393 -3.83 9.94 -7.14
C PRO A 393 -3.75 8.57 -7.83
N MET A 394 -4.57 7.63 -7.35
CA MET A 394 -4.73 6.33 -8.01
C MET A 394 -5.14 6.54 -9.47
N GLU A 395 -4.60 5.70 -10.35
CA GLU A 395 -4.92 5.78 -11.78
C GLU A 395 -6.44 5.60 -12.00
N PRO A 396 -7.13 6.55 -12.64
CA PRO A 396 -8.58 6.51 -12.82
C PRO A 396 -9.07 5.22 -13.46
N LYS A 397 -8.30 4.63 -14.38
CA LYS A 397 -8.64 3.36 -15.04
C LYS A 397 -8.81 2.21 -14.05
N VAL A 398 -8.05 2.18 -12.95
CA VAL A 398 -8.19 1.15 -11.91
C VAL A 398 -9.53 1.28 -11.19
N LEU A 399 -9.91 2.52 -10.87
CA LEU A 399 -11.20 2.82 -10.21
C LEU A 399 -12.39 2.50 -11.12
N GLU A 400 -12.27 2.81 -12.42
CA GLU A 400 -13.28 2.46 -13.45
C GLU A 400 -13.45 0.96 -13.59
N ASP A 401 -12.35 0.21 -13.71
CA ASP A 401 -12.38 -1.25 -13.85
C ASP A 401 -12.93 -1.92 -12.61
N LEU A 402 -12.52 -1.46 -11.43
CA LEU A 402 -13.05 -1.92 -10.15
C LEU A 402 -14.57 -1.71 -10.08
N PHE A 403 -15.04 -0.48 -10.31
CA PHE A 403 -16.47 -0.18 -10.28
C PHE A 403 -17.24 -0.94 -11.36
N GLY A 404 -16.73 -1.00 -12.60
CA GLY A 404 -17.37 -1.72 -13.70
C GLY A 404 -17.54 -3.21 -13.38
N TRP A 405 -16.52 -3.83 -12.75
CA TRP A 405 -16.60 -5.23 -12.35
C TRP A 405 -17.57 -5.45 -11.17
N LEU A 406 -17.61 -4.54 -10.19
CA LEU A 406 -18.52 -4.62 -9.04
C LEU A 406 -19.99 -4.46 -9.45
N SER A 407 -20.27 -3.60 -10.42
CA SER A 407 -21.62 -3.25 -10.88
C SER A 407 -22.11 -4.07 -12.08
N ASP A 408 -21.36 -5.10 -12.53
CA ASP A 408 -21.75 -5.93 -13.68
C ASP A 408 -22.97 -6.82 -13.35
N PRO A 409 -24.15 -6.55 -13.91
CA PRO A 409 -25.37 -7.30 -13.59
C PRO A 409 -25.32 -8.76 -14.11
N VAL A 410 -24.45 -9.10 -15.07
CA VAL A 410 -24.31 -10.47 -15.58
C VAL A 410 -23.75 -11.40 -14.50
N ARG A 411 -22.97 -10.90 -13.57
CA ARG A 411 -22.42 -11.67 -12.46
C ARG A 411 -23.49 -12.09 -11.47
N ASP A 412 -24.49 -11.24 -11.22
CA ASP A 412 -25.60 -11.55 -10.34
C ASP A 412 -26.49 -12.65 -10.94
N PHE A 413 -26.66 -12.69 -12.27
CA PHE A 413 -27.42 -13.76 -12.96
C PHE A 413 -26.73 -15.14 -12.89
N LYS A 414 -25.40 -15.19 -12.95
CA LYS A 414 -24.65 -16.44 -12.82
C LYS A 414 -24.86 -17.09 -11.44
N LYS A 415 -24.97 -16.30 -10.39
CA LYS A 415 -25.27 -16.75 -9.03
C LYS A 415 -26.59 -17.53 -8.94
N PHE A 416 -27.65 -16.99 -9.52
CA PHE A 416 -28.97 -17.65 -9.57
C PHE A 416 -28.96 -18.97 -10.35
N THR A 417 -28.11 -19.09 -11.35
CA THR A 417 -27.99 -20.32 -12.15
C THR A 417 -27.24 -21.42 -11.40
N ILE A 418 -26.18 -21.09 -10.67
CA ILE A 418 -25.39 -22.04 -9.86
C ILE A 418 -26.24 -22.57 -8.70
N LEU A 419 -26.99 -21.72 -8.00
CA LEU A 419 -27.85 -22.11 -6.88
C LEU A 419 -29.05 -22.99 -7.31
N ARG A 420 -29.44 -22.99 -8.61
CA ARG A 420 -30.50 -23.87 -9.14
C ARG A 420 -29.99 -25.22 -9.62
N GLN A 421 -28.71 -25.43 -9.78
CA GLN A 421 -28.08 -26.68 -10.23
C GLN A 421 -27.47 -27.51 -9.09
N GLY A 422 -27.41 -26.98 -7.87
CA GLY A 422 -27.02 -27.70 -6.65
C GLY A 422 -28.21 -28.05 -5.79
#